data_fa80bbe8ae3ae307ca143b10d90d91ee
#
_entry.id   fa80bbe8ae3ae307ca143b10d90d91ee
#
_cell.length_a   1.000
_cell.length_b   1.000
_cell.length_c   1.000
_cell.angle_alpha   90.00
_cell.angle_beta   90.00
_cell.angle_gamma   90.00
#
_symmetry.space_group_name_H-M   'P 1'
#
loop_
_entity.id
_entity.type
_entity.pdbx_description
1 polymer ?
#
loop_
_entity_poly.entity_id
_entity_poly.type
_entity_poly.pdbx_seq_one_letter_code
_entity_poly.pdbx_strand_id
1 'polypeptide(L)'
;KTEKNIELRLNDEKRRLINVGDEITFINTEDNRKTLKTEIVNIYKFKSFEKLYADLPLLKCGYTKEDVKPASPEDMLAYYSAKQQEKYGVLGIEIKVIS
;
A
#
# COMPACT_ATOMS: atom_id res chain seq x y z
N LYS A 1 -18.00 2.78 3.05
CA LYS A 1 -17.28 1.52 2.98
C LYS A 1 -16.11 1.65 2.01
N THR A 2 -14.92 1.38 2.46
CA THR A 2 -13.75 1.48 1.61
C THR A 2 -13.53 0.20 0.82
N GLU A 3 -12.97 0.34 -0.37
CA GLU A 3 -12.58 -0.81 -1.20
C GLU A 3 -11.08 -1.08 -1.08
N LYS A 4 -10.41 -0.40 -0.13
CA LYS A 4 -8.98 -0.54 0.04
C LYS A 4 -8.60 -1.96 0.42
N ASN A 5 -7.77 -2.57 -0.41
CA ASN A 5 -7.14 -3.86 -0.11
C ASN A 5 -5.70 -3.90 -0.61
N ILE A 6 -5.15 -2.74 -1.00
CA ILE A 6 -3.76 -2.61 -1.42
C ILE A 6 -3.09 -1.53 -0.57
N GLU A 7 -2.04 -1.92 0.14
CA GLU A 7 -1.22 -1.00 0.94
C GLU A 7 -0.04 -0.53 0.10
N LEU A 8 0.21 0.80 0.11
CA LEU A 8 1.32 1.39 -0.62
C LEU A 8 2.49 1.62 0.34
N ARG A 9 3.65 1.08 -0.01
CA ARG A 9 4.84 1.19 0.82
C ARG A 9 6.09 1.31 -0.03
N LEU A 10 7.16 1.80 0.59
CA LEU A 10 8.49 1.77 -0.01
C LEU A 10 9.00 0.33 0.01
N ASN A 11 9.73 -0.08 -1.03
CA ASN A 11 10.36 -1.40 -1.08
C ASN A 11 11.72 -1.37 -0.36
N ASP A 12 11.70 -0.90 0.90
CA ASP A 12 12.90 -0.79 1.72
C ASP A 12 13.32 -2.17 2.28
N GLU A 13 14.42 -2.18 3.03
CA GLU A 13 14.97 -3.42 3.57
C GLU A 13 13.97 -4.21 4.42
N LYS A 14 13.15 -3.49 5.19
CA LYS A 14 12.15 -4.13 6.05
C LYS A 14 11.06 -4.82 5.22
N ARG A 15 10.58 -4.16 4.16
CA ARG A 15 9.51 -4.71 3.33
C ARG A 15 9.97 -5.78 2.37
N ARG A 16 11.27 -5.84 2.08
CA ARG A 16 11.82 -6.91 1.24
C ARG A 16 11.76 -8.28 1.90
N LEU A 17 11.53 -8.31 3.21
CA LEU A 17 11.41 -9.57 3.97
C LEU A 17 10.02 -10.18 3.93
N ILE A 18 9.02 -9.46 3.42
CA ILE A 18 7.66 -9.98 3.35
C ILE A 18 7.46 -10.87 2.13
N ASN A 19 6.56 -11.83 2.27
CA ASN A 19 6.25 -12.80 1.21
C ASN A 19 4.73 -12.99 1.09
N VAL A 20 4.29 -13.41 -0.09
CA VAL A 20 2.90 -13.83 -0.27
C VAL A 20 2.63 -14.97 0.71
N GLY A 21 1.49 -14.90 1.39
CA GLY A 21 1.12 -15.86 2.43
C GLY A 21 1.39 -15.35 3.84
N ASP A 22 2.18 -14.29 4.00
CA ASP A 22 2.44 -13.71 5.32
C ASP A 22 1.19 -13.03 5.85
N GLU A 23 1.07 -13.01 7.18
CA GLU A 23 -0.04 -12.32 7.84
C GLU A 23 0.39 -10.94 8.30
N ILE A 24 -0.54 -9.98 8.18
CA ILE A 24 -0.36 -8.64 8.72
C ILE A 24 -1.54 -8.37 9.65
N THR A 25 -1.24 -7.97 10.89
CA THR A 25 -2.27 -7.57 11.84
C THR A 25 -2.28 -6.06 11.94
N PHE A 26 -3.42 -5.46 11.61
CA PHE A 26 -3.61 -4.01 11.78
C PHE A 26 -4.27 -3.77 13.13
N ILE A 27 -3.77 -2.78 13.85
CA ILE A 27 -4.29 -2.41 15.17
C ILE A 27 -4.99 -1.06 15.03
N ASN A 28 -6.22 -0.99 15.55
CA ASN A 28 -6.95 0.27 15.57
C ASN A 28 -6.26 1.24 16.53
N THR A 29 -5.85 2.41 16.03
CA THR A 29 -5.12 3.38 16.83
C THR A 29 -5.99 4.03 17.92
N GLU A 30 -7.31 4.01 17.76
CA GLU A 30 -8.23 4.57 18.74
C GLU A 30 -8.63 3.54 19.79
N ASP A 31 -8.59 2.26 19.45
CA ASP A 31 -8.94 1.17 20.36
C ASP A 31 -8.04 -0.03 20.08
N ASN A 32 -6.98 -0.17 20.88
CA ASN A 32 -5.97 -1.22 20.70
C ASN A 32 -6.52 -2.63 20.81
N ARG A 33 -7.73 -2.79 21.34
CA ARG A 33 -8.36 -4.11 21.46
C ARG A 33 -8.95 -4.57 20.14
N LYS A 34 -9.13 -3.64 19.21
CA LYS A 34 -9.68 -3.97 17.89
C LYS A 34 -8.52 -4.19 16.91
N THR A 35 -8.44 -5.40 16.41
CA THR A 35 -7.41 -5.78 15.45
C THR A 35 -8.06 -6.40 14.22
N LEU A 36 -7.34 -6.35 13.11
CA LEU A 36 -7.77 -6.93 11.85
C LEU A 36 -6.63 -7.77 11.30
N LYS A 37 -6.87 -9.07 11.20
CA LYS A 37 -5.87 -9.97 10.63
C LYS A 37 -6.07 -10.08 9.13
N THR A 38 -4.98 -9.96 8.39
CA THR A 38 -4.99 -10.04 6.94
C THR A 38 -3.86 -10.94 6.47
N GLU A 39 -4.03 -11.44 5.25
CA GLU A 39 -3.00 -12.24 4.60
C GLU A 39 -2.57 -11.54 3.31
N ILE A 40 -1.27 -11.54 3.04
CA ILE A 40 -0.73 -10.99 1.81
C ILE A 40 -1.02 -11.98 0.68
N VAL A 41 -1.83 -11.55 -0.30
CA VAL A 41 -2.18 -12.40 -1.43
C VAL A 41 -1.40 -12.06 -2.69
N ASN A 42 -0.82 -10.85 -2.76
CA ASN A 42 0.01 -10.46 -3.89
C ASN A 42 0.92 -9.29 -3.51
N ILE A 43 2.06 -9.19 -4.17
CA ILE A 43 3.00 -8.09 -3.98
C ILE A 43 3.38 -7.57 -5.37
N TYR A 44 3.07 -6.30 -5.63
CA TYR A 44 3.37 -5.64 -6.89
C TYR A 44 4.55 -4.70 -6.68
N LYS A 45 5.61 -4.86 -7.46
CA LYS A 45 6.84 -4.05 -7.35
C LYS A 45 6.94 -3.09 -8.52
N PHE A 46 7.23 -1.83 -8.22
CA PHE A 46 7.39 -0.78 -9.23
C PHE A 46 8.61 0.05 -8.91
N LYS A 47 9.15 0.73 -9.94
CA LYS A 47 10.29 1.62 -9.76
C LYS A 47 9.90 2.93 -9.08
N SER A 48 8.64 3.34 -9.22
CA SER A 48 8.14 4.60 -8.68
C SER A 48 6.63 4.52 -8.48
N PHE A 49 6.09 5.44 -7.69
CA PHE A 49 4.64 5.54 -7.54
C PHE A 49 3.95 5.96 -8.84
N GLU A 50 4.66 6.66 -9.72
CA GLU A 50 4.12 6.99 -11.03
C GLU A 50 3.72 5.73 -11.80
N LYS A 51 4.61 4.74 -11.84
CA LYS A 51 4.33 3.47 -12.51
C LYS A 51 3.27 2.66 -11.78
N LEU A 52 3.31 2.69 -10.45
CA LEU A 52 2.32 2.00 -9.63
C LEU A 52 0.91 2.56 -9.89
N TYR A 53 0.78 3.89 -9.91
CA TYR A 53 -0.51 4.54 -10.15
C TYR A 53 -1.05 4.26 -11.55
N ALA A 54 -0.17 4.03 -12.51
CA ALA A 54 -0.59 3.71 -13.88
C ALA A 54 -1.16 2.30 -13.99
N ASP A 55 -0.67 1.36 -13.17
CA ASP A 55 -1.02 -0.06 -13.29
C ASP A 55 -2.04 -0.54 -12.26
N LEU A 56 -2.03 0.00 -11.04
CA LEU A 56 -2.93 -0.47 -9.97
C LEU A 56 -4.19 0.38 -9.86
N PRO A 57 -5.33 -0.26 -9.55
CA PRO A 57 -6.58 0.50 -9.37
C PRO A 57 -6.54 1.30 -8.08
N LEU A 58 -6.60 2.63 -8.21
CA LEU A 58 -6.47 3.55 -7.08
C LEU A 58 -7.58 3.39 -6.04
N LEU A 59 -8.77 2.97 -6.45
CA LEU A 59 -9.85 2.71 -5.50
C LEU A 59 -9.45 1.65 -4.48
N LYS A 60 -8.69 0.64 -4.90
CA LYS A 60 -8.19 -0.40 -4.00
C LYS A 60 -7.03 0.06 -3.14
N CYS A 61 -6.39 1.17 -3.51
CA CYS A 61 -5.28 1.75 -2.76
C CYS A 61 -5.73 2.78 -1.72
N GLY A 62 -7.03 2.94 -1.54
CA GLY A 62 -7.58 3.84 -0.53
C GLY A 62 -8.14 5.15 -1.06
N TYR A 63 -8.13 5.36 -2.37
CA TYR A 63 -8.74 6.56 -2.95
C TYR A 63 -10.24 6.37 -3.13
N THR A 64 -11.01 7.45 -2.93
CA THR A 64 -12.44 7.45 -3.24
C THR A 64 -12.63 7.81 -4.71
N LYS A 65 -13.85 7.66 -5.21
CA LYS A 65 -14.15 8.04 -6.59
C LYS A 65 -13.88 9.51 -6.87
N GLU A 66 -14.09 10.36 -5.88
CA GLU A 66 -13.84 11.80 -5.97
C GLU A 66 -12.35 12.10 -6.03
N ASP A 67 -11.53 11.27 -5.38
CA ASP A 67 -10.09 11.49 -5.25
C ASP A 67 -9.28 10.92 -6.42
N VAL A 68 -9.85 9.97 -7.16
CA VAL A 68 -9.10 9.29 -8.24
C VAL A 68 -8.67 10.26 -9.36
N LYS A 69 -9.56 11.17 -9.75
CA LYS A 69 -9.24 12.12 -10.83
C LYS A 69 -8.08 13.06 -10.48
N PRO A 70 -8.10 13.70 -9.29
CA PRO A 70 -6.98 14.58 -8.93
C PRO A 70 -5.78 13.82 -8.36
N ALA A 71 -5.88 12.51 -8.16
CA ALA A 71 -4.79 11.73 -7.58
C ALA A 71 -3.54 11.79 -8.46
N SER A 72 -2.40 11.94 -7.82
CA SER A 72 -1.11 12.04 -8.50
C SER A 72 -0.06 11.26 -7.73
N PRO A 73 0.90 10.63 -8.42
CA PRO A 73 2.03 9.98 -7.75
C PRO A 73 2.78 10.94 -6.83
N GLU A 74 2.73 12.23 -7.12
CA GLU A 74 3.36 13.26 -6.30
C GLU A 74 2.76 13.35 -4.90
N ASP A 75 1.52 12.88 -4.72
CA ASP A 75 0.89 12.84 -3.40
C ASP A 75 1.72 12.02 -2.41
N MET A 76 2.45 11.04 -2.92
CA MET A 76 3.27 10.17 -2.07
C MET A 76 4.55 10.84 -1.59
N LEU A 77 4.91 12.01 -2.15
CA LEU A 77 6.07 12.77 -1.67
C LEU A 77 5.85 13.32 -0.26
N ALA A 78 4.61 13.38 0.20
CA ALA A 78 4.30 13.75 1.58
C ALA A 78 4.77 12.67 2.57
N TYR A 79 4.93 11.44 2.10
CA TYR A 79 5.31 10.29 2.93
C TYR A 79 6.72 9.80 2.65
N TYR A 80 7.13 9.82 1.38
CA TYR A 80 8.43 9.29 0.96
C TYR A 80 9.09 10.25 -0.02
N SER A 81 10.35 10.59 0.23
CA SER A 81 11.08 11.51 -0.64
C SER A 81 11.34 10.88 -2.01
N ALA A 82 11.61 11.72 -3.01
CA ALA A 82 11.96 11.23 -4.34
C ALA A 82 13.22 10.37 -4.31
N LYS A 83 14.19 10.72 -3.46
CA LYS A 83 15.42 9.93 -3.30
C LYS A 83 15.15 8.54 -2.75
N GLN A 84 14.24 8.44 -1.76
CA GLN A 84 13.87 7.15 -1.19
C GLN A 84 13.18 6.27 -2.22
N GLN A 85 12.27 6.85 -3.00
CA GLN A 85 11.57 6.11 -4.04
C GLN A 85 12.55 5.61 -5.11
N GLU A 86 13.49 6.45 -5.52
CA GLU A 86 14.50 6.08 -6.49
C GLU A 86 15.42 4.98 -5.98
N LYS A 87 15.83 5.08 -4.73
CA LYS A 87 16.77 4.13 -4.12
C LYS A 87 16.14 2.76 -3.91
N TYR A 88 14.91 2.70 -3.43
CA TYR A 88 14.29 1.45 -2.98
C TYR A 88 13.23 0.92 -3.93
N GLY A 89 12.60 1.77 -4.72
CA GLY A 89 11.39 1.41 -5.43
C GLY A 89 10.20 1.38 -4.50
N VAL A 90 9.05 0.99 -5.01
CA VAL A 90 7.81 1.02 -4.24
C VAL A 90 7.03 -0.28 -4.39
N LEU A 91 6.13 -0.53 -3.44
CA LEU A 91 5.30 -1.73 -3.41
C LEU A 91 3.82 -1.40 -3.31
N GLY A 92 3.02 -2.20 -4.01
CA GLY A 92 1.62 -2.35 -3.69
C GLY A 92 1.45 -3.73 -3.07
N ILE A 93 0.99 -3.78 -1.83
CA ILE A 93 0.80 -5.04 -1.11
C ILE A 93 -0.69 -5.33 -1.05
N GLU A 94 -1.12 -6.34 -1.80
CA GLU A 94 -2.52 -6.72 -1.83
C GLU A 94 -2.81 -7.69 -0.69
N ILE A 95 -3.87 -7.40 0.08
CA ILE A 95 -4.23 -8.16 1.27
C ILE A 95 -5.69 -8.60 1.22
N LYS A 96 -6.00 -9.65 1.98
CA LYS A 96 -7.39 -10.06 2.22
C LYS A 96 -7.59 -10.25 3.71
N VAL A 97 -8.79 -9.97 4.18
CA VAL A 97 -9.15 -10.15 5.58
C VAL A 97 -9.35 -11.64 5.84
N ILE A 98 -8.74 -12.16 6.92
CA ILE A 98 -8.86 -13.57 7.30
C ILE A 98 -9.48 -13.76 8.70
N SER A 99 -9.82 -12.68 9.36
CA SER A 99 -10.50 -12.76 10.66
C SER A 99 -11.45 -11.60 10.87
#